data_41f13d61a14cdb2810a6a41505a59290
#
_entry.id   41f13d61a14cdb2810a6a41505a59290
#
_cell.length_a   1.000
_cell.length_b   1.000
_cell.length_c   1.000
_cell.angle_alpha   90.00
_cell.angle_beta   90.00
_cell.angle_gamma   90.00
#
_symmetry.space_group_name_H-M   'P 1'
#
loop_
_entity.id
_entity.type
_entity.pdbx_description
1 polymer ?
#
loop_
_entity_poly.entity_id
_entity_poly.type
_entity_poly.pdbx_seq_one_letter_code
_entity_poly.pdbx_strand_id
1 'polypeptide(L)'
;MSVLQTQITPSSPEYAANATAMRSMVCELQSLLAGIAKGGGEVAQGRHLARGKLLPRDRVDALLDAGSPFLEIGQLAAHEVYGESVPAAGVIAGIGRVEGVECMIVANDATVKGGSYYPLSVKKHLRAQAIAQQNRLPCIYLVDSGGANLPRQDEVFPDREHFGRIFFNQANMSAQGIPQIAVVMGSCTAGGAYVPAMADEAIMVREQATIFLAGPPLVKAATGEVVSAEALGGA
;
A
#
# COMPACT_ATOMS: atom_id res chain seq x y z
N MET A 1 22.89 -25.50 -24.33
CA MET A 1 23.12 -24.53 -23.25
C MET A 1 24.38 -24.90 -22.50
N SER A 2 25.33 -23.98 -22.31
CA SER A 2 26.51 -24.22 -21.48
C SER A 2 26.11 -24.17 -20.02
N VAL A 3 26.41 -25.21 -19.27
CA VAL A 3 26.19 -25.27 -17.82
C VAL A 3 27.31 -24.51 -17.15
N LEU A 4 26.98 -23.52 -16.35
CA LEU A 4 27.93 -22.81 -15.50
C LEU A 4 28.42 -23.76 -14.41
N GLN A 5 29.72 -24.04 -14.39
CA GLN A 5 30.33 -24.86 -13.35
C GLN A 5 30.76 -23.98 -12.18
N THR A 6 30.38 -24.38 -10.97
CA THR A 6 30.82 -23.69 -9.76
C THR A 6 32.27 -24.01 -9.44
N GLN A 7 33.01 -23.00 -8.98
CA GLN A 7 34.38 -23.14 -8.41
C GLN A 7 34.37 -22.99 -6.89
N ILE A 8 33.17 -22.92 -6.28
CA ILE A 8 33.02 -22.74 -4.85
C ILE A 8 33.43 -24.03 -4.12
N THR A 9 34.28 -23.88 -3.11
CA THR A 9 34.69 -24.97 -2.18
C THR A 9 34.06 -24.73 -0.82
N PRO A 10 32.90 -25.35 -0.49
CA PRO A 10 32.15 -25.09 0.75
C PRO A 10 32.94 -25.41 2.03
N SER A 11 33.96 -26.25 1.97
CA SER A 11 34.84 -26.59 3.09
C SER A 11 36.00 -25.64 3.30
N SER A 12 36.19 -24.63 2.45
CA SER A 12 37.29 -23.68 2.60
C SER A 12 37.03 -22.70 3.74
N PRO A 13 38.09 -22.27 4.47
CA PRO A 13 37.96 -21.22 5.49
C PRO A 13 37.39 -19.89 4.94
N GLU A 14 37.76 -19.55 3.70
CA GLU A 14 37.26 -18.37 3.01
C GLU A 14 35.73 -18.45 2.79
N TYR A 15 35.22 -19.58 2.32
CA TYR A 15 33.78 -19.79 2.17
C TYR A 15 33.06 -19.66 3.53
N ALA A 16 33.60 -20.27 4.59
CA ALA A 16 33.01 -20.19 5.92
C ALA A 16 32.93 -18.75 6.45
N ALA A 17 33.99 -17.97 6.24
CA ALA A 17 34.02 -16.54 6.63
C ALA A 17 32.99 -15.72 5.83
N ASN A 18 32.96 -15.87 4.51
CA ASN A 18 32.01 -15.18 3.62
C ASN A 18 30.55 -15.58 3.93
N ALA A 19 30.28 -16.86 4.16
CA ALA A 19 28.97 -17.35 4.53
C ALA A 19 28.49 -16.78 5.89
N THR A 20 29.39 -16.64 6.85
CA THR A 20 29.08 -16.06 8.15
C THR A 20 28.74 -14.57 8.01
N ALA A 21 29.56 -13.81 7.27
CA ALA A 21 29.31 -12.40 7.02
C ALA A 21 27.97 -12.17 6.29
N MET A 22 27.68 -12.96 5.25
CA MET A 22 26.42 -12.88 4.52
C MET A 22 25.21 -13.24 5.39
N ARG A 23 25.30 -14.26 6.23
CA ARG A 23 24.22 -14.61 7.17
C ARG A 23 23.94 -13.46 8.15
N SER A 24 24.97 -12.77 8.64
CA SER A 24 24.79 -11.59 9.52
C SER A 24 23.97 -10.53 8.81
N MET A 25 24.35 -10.14 7.59
CA MET A 25 23.62 -9.13 6.80
C MET A 25 22.17 -9.55 6.51
N VAL A 26 21.95 -10.83 6.21
CA VAL A 26 20.58 -11.35 5.98
C VAL A 26 19.75 -11.29 7.26
N CYS A 27 20.33 -11.65 8.42
CA CYS A 27 19.63 -11.56 9.72
C CYS A 27 19.28 -10.10 10.07
N GLU A 28 20.19 -9.15 9.82
CA GLU A 28 19.95 -7.73 10.02
C GLU A 28 18.80 -7.22 9.15
N LEU A 29 18.80 -7.57 7.85
CA LEU A 29 17.72 -7.23 6.93
C LEU A 29 16.38 -7.84 7.38
N GLN A 30 16.36 -9.11 7.75
CA GLN A 30 15.14 -9.78 8.22
C GLN A 30 14.57 -9.11 9.48
N SER A 31 15.45 -8.74 10.42
CA SER A 31 15.05 -8.01 11.64
C SER A 31 14.46 -6.64 11.32
N LEU A 32 15.05 -5.92 10.38
CA LEU A 32 14.54 -4.64 9.90
C LEU A 32 13.17 -4.79 9.25
N LEU A 33 13.00 -5.76 8.36
CA LEU A 33 11.71 -6.04 7.69
C LEU A 33 10.63 -6.44 8.69
N ALA A 34 10.96 -7.23 9.72
CA ALA A 34 10.04 -7.58 10.79
C ALA A 34 9.61 -6.34 11.61
N GLY A 35 10.52 -5.39 11.80
CA GLY A 35 10.20 -4.10 12.42
C GLY A 35 9.25 -3.25 11.55
N ILE A 36 9.55 -3.15 10.27
CA ILE A 36 8.73 -2.41 9.28
C ILE A 36 7.33 -3.02 9.16
N ALA A 37 7.21 -4.34 9.22
CA ALA A 37 5.93 -5.04 9.12
C ALA A 37 4.94 -4.67 10.26
N LYS A 38 5.42 -4.11 11.37
CA LYS A 38 4.57 -3.61 12.47
C LYS A 38 3.85 -2.29 12.14
N GLY A 39 4.09 -1.70 10.97
CA GLY A 39 3.44 -0.48 10.52
C GLY A 39 3.61 0.67 11.51
N GLY A 40 2.51 1.30 11.93
CA GLY A 40 2.50 2.41 12.88
C GLY A 40 2.79 2.04 14.33
N GLY A 41 3.11 0.77 14.61
CA GLY A 41 3.42 0.26 15.95
C GLY A 41 2.19 -0.04 16.81
N GLU A 42 2.44 -0.58 18.02
CA GLU A 42 1.41 -1.17 18.88
C GLU A 42 0.25 -0.21 19.22
N VAL A 43 0.54 1.04 19.51
CA VAL A 43 -0.48 2.04 19.87
C VAL A 43 -1.41 2.34 18.68
N ALA A 44 -0.85 2.49 17.46
CA ALA A 44 -1.64 2.75 16.28
C ALA A 44 -2.43 1.51 15.85
N GLN A 45 -1.85 0.33 15.93
CA GLN A 45 -2.52 -0.95 15.70
C GLN A 45 -3.68 -1.16 16.69
N GLY A 46 -3.45 -0.92 17.98
CA GLY A 46 -4.51 -1.03 19.01
C GLY A 46 -5.69 -0.10 18.73
N ARG A 47 -5.45 1.14 18.32
CA ARG A 47 -6.52 2.07 17.92
C ARG A 47 -7.26 1.61 16.65
N HIS A 48 -6.54 0.98 15.72
CA HIS A 48 -7.12 0.45 14.49
C HIS A 48 -8.04 -0.73 14.78
N LEU A 49 -7.57 -1.70 15.56
CA LEU A 49 -8.33 -2.87 16.00
C LEU A 49 -9.56 -2.50 16.85
N ALA A 50 -9.44 -1.50 17.74
CA ALA A 50 -10.55 -1.02 18.56
C ALA A 50 -11.73 -0.46 17.73
N ARG A 51 -11.51 -0.14 16.46
CA ARG A 51 -12.55 0.26 15.50
C ARG A 51 -13.18 -0.92 14.75
N GLY A 52 -12.87 -2.15 15.14
CA GLY A 52 -13.36 -3.36 14.47
C GLY A 52 -12.72 -3.66 13.12
N LYS A 53 -11.57 -3.04 12.82
CA LYS A 53 -10.86 -3.22 11.53
C LYS A 53 -9.75 -4.27 11.65
N LEU A 54 -9.59 -5.09 10.64
CA LEU A 54 -8.40 -5.94 10.48
C LEU A 54 -7.17 -5.07 10.22
N LEU A 55 -6.00 -5.48 10.71
CA LEU A 55 -4.74 -4.83 10.35
C LEU A 55 -4.50 -4.92 8.82
N PRO A 56 -3.80 -3.96 8.22
CA PRO A 56 -3.61 -3.94 6.77
C PRO A 56 -2.96 -5.21 6.19
N ARG A 57 -2.01 -5.81 6.89
CA ARG A 57 -1.40 -7.09 6.46
C ARG A 57 -2.39 -8.24 6.58
N ASP A 58 -3.17 -8.30 7.65
CA ASP A 58 -4.19 -9.32 7.84
C ASP A 58 -5.27 -9.23 6.74
N ARG A 59 -5.57 -8.02 6.25
CA ARG A 59 -6.49 -7.82 5.10
C ARG A 59 -5.91 -8.42 3.82
N VAL A 60 -4.61 -8.23 3.58
CA VAL A 60 -3.92 -8.84 2.43
C VAL A 60 -3.91 -10.35 2.57
N ASP A 61 -3.53 -10.86 3.72
CA ASP A 61 -3.48 -12.31 3.97
C ASP A 61 -4.86 -12.99 3.83
N ALA A 62 -5.93 -12.30 4.29
CA ALA A 62 -7.29 -12.80 4.15
C ALA A 62 -7.84 -12.75 2.71
N LEU A 63 -7.26 -11.91 1.84
CA LEU A 63 -7.63 -11.80 0.44
C LEU A 63 -6.95 -12.87 -0.41
N LEU A 64 -5.76 -13.31 -0.03
CA LEU A 64 -4.96 -14.25 -0.79
C LEU A 64 -5.52 -15.68 -0.71
N ASP A 65 -5.35 -16.44 -1.77
CA ASP A 65 -5.61 -17.87 -1.77
C ASP A 65 -4.77 -18.56 -0.68
N ALA A 66 -5.40 -19.45 0.07
CA ALA A 66 -4.75 -20.16 1.17
C ALA A 66 -3.45 -20.84 0.74
N GLY A 67 -2.36 -20.51 1.40
CA GLY A 67 -1.03 -21.06 1.11
C GLY A 67 -0.34 -20.50 -0.13
N SER A 68 -0.92 -19.51 -0.81
CA SER A 68 -0.24 -18.83 -1.92
C SER A 68 0.80 -17.84 -1.39
N PRO A 69 1.94 -17.67 -2.08
CA PRO A 69 2.93 -16.68 -1.68
C PRO A 69 2.46 -15.25 -2.02
N PHE A 70 2.93 -14.28 -1.23
CA PHE A 70 2.81 -12.86 -1.52
C PHE A 70 4.19 -12.27 -1.82
N LEU A 71 4.40 -11.84 -3.06
CA LEU A 71 5.63 -11.17 -3.48
C LEU A 71 5.52 -9.66 -3.17
N GLU A 72 5.82 -9.29 -1.94
CA GLU A 72 5.79 -7.88 -1.52
C GLU A 72 6.94 -7.09 -2.14
N ILE A 73 6.65 -5.90 -2.67
CA ILE A 73 7.61 -4.99 -3.28
C ILE A 73 7.83 -3.74 -2.41
N GLY A 74 9.06 -3.21 -2.41
CA GLY A 74 9.38 -1.95 -1.75
C GLY A 74 9.12 -1.94 -0.24
N GLN A 75 9.40 -3.01 0.48
CA GLN A 75 9.23 -3.10 1.94
C GLN A 75 10.06 -2.04 2.67
N LEU A 76 11.26 -1.70 2.17
CA LEU A 76 12.15 -0.68 2.72
C LEU A 76 11.82 0.76 2.26
N ALA A 77 10.74 0.97 1.49
CA ALA A 77 10.39 2.30 1.02
C ALA A 77 10.18 3.25 2.20
N ALA A 78 10.76 4.45 2.11
CA ALA A 78 10.76 5.51 3.12
C ALA A 78 11.54 5.18 4.43
N HIS A 79 12.29 4.07 4.47
CA HIS A 79 13.15 3.79 5.61
C HIS A 79 14.22 4.88 5.77
N GLU A 80 14.24 5.56 6.91
CA GLU A 80 15.19 6.65 7.25
C GLU A 80 15.26 7.83 6.25
N VAL A 81 14.22 8.01 5.42
CA VAL A 81 14.20 9.11 4.44
C VAL A 81 13.61 10.38 5.02
N TYR A 82 12.59 10.25 5.86
CA TYR A 82 11.92 11.40 6.47
C TYR A 82 12.40 11.59 7.93
N GLY A 83 12.27 12.77 8.49
CA GLY A 83 12.56 13.04 9.91
C GLY A 83 11.57 12.35 10.87
N GLU A 84 10.75 11.44 10.37
CA GLU A 84 9.74 10.68 11.09
C GLU A 84 9.60 9.27 10.47
N SER A 85 9.07 8.34 11.25
CA SER A 85 8.88 6.96 10.79
C SER A 85 7.67 6.84 9.88
N VAL A 86 7.89 6.33 8.65
CA VAL A 86 6.86 6.03 7.64
C VAL A 86 7.15 4.63 7.06
N PRO A 87 6.94 3.56 7.86
CA PRO A 87 7.29 2.19 7.45
C PRO A 87 6.62 1.78 6.15
N ALA A 88 7.37 1.13 5.27
CA ALA A 88 6.93 0.70 3.93
C ALA A 88 6.25 1.82 3.11
N ALA A 89 6.59 3.09 3.41
CA ALA A 89 5.93 4.29 2.86
C ALA A 89 4.40 4.33 3.12
N GLY A 90 3.89 3.68 4.18
CA GLY A 90 2.46 3.61 4.50
C GLY A 90 1.61 2.84 3.48
N VAL A 91 2.25 2.04 2.61
CA VAL A 91 1.58 1.26 1.56
C VAL A 91 2.18 -0.13 1.48
N ILE A 92 1.35 -1.16 1.58
CA ILE A 92 1.72 -2.54 1.28
C ILE A 92 1.39 -2.78 -0.20
N ALA A 93 2.36 -3.20 -0.98
CA ALA A 93 2.15 -3.50 -2.38
C ALA A 93 2.88 -4.78 -2.79
N GLY A 94 2.26 -5.61 -3.62
CA GLY A 94 2.86 -6.86 -4.06
C GLY A 94 1.96 -7.66 -4.99
N ILE A 95 2.49 -8.77 -5.47
CA ILE A 95 1.77 -9.72 -6.32
C ILE A 95 1.37 -10.91 -5.47
N GLY A 96 0.10 -11.28 -5.51
CA GLY A 96 -0.45 -12.45 -4.86
C GLY A 96 -1.59 -13.05 -5.67
N ARG A 97 -1.99 -14.27 -5.34
CA ARG A 97 -3.05 -14.97 -6.05
C ARG A 97 -4.38 -14.82 -5.31
N VAL A 98 -5.42 -14.44 -6.05
CA VAL A 98 -6.78 -14.28 -5.56
C VAL A 98 -7.71 -15.05 -6.51
N GLU A 99 -8.44 -16.03 -5.98
CA GLU A 99 -9.31 -16.93 -6.78
C GLU A 99 -8.60 -17.52 -8.01
N GLY A 100 -7.35 -17.97 -7.82
CA GLY A 100 -6.53 -18.56 -8.86
C GLY A 100 -5.86 -17.58 -9.84
N VAL A 101 -6.13 -16.28 -9.73
CA VAL A 101 -5.59 -15.23 -10.62
C VAL A 101 -4.49 -14.44 -9.91
N GLU A 102 -3.35 -14.27 -10.58
CA GLU A 102 -2.29 -13.37 -10.08
C GLU A 102 -2.74 -11.91 -10.20
N CYS A 103 -2.72 -11.19 -9.08
CA CYS A 103 -3.17 -9.80 -8.98
C CYS A 103 -2.07 -8.94 -8.37
N MET A 104 -2.02 -7.68 -8.78
CA MET A 104 -1.30 -6.64 -8.05
C MET A 104 -2.21 -6.13 -6.92
N ILE A 105 -1.76 -6.27 -5.68
CA ILE A 105 -2.48 -5.79 -4.50
C ILE A 105 -1.78 -4.54 -3.99
N VAL A 106 -2.55 -3.49 -3.71
CA VAL A 106 -2.06 -2.24 -3.13
C VAL A 106 -2.96 -1.89 -1.94
N ALA A 107 -2.43 -1.98 -0.74
CA ALA A 107 -3.18 -1.72 0.49
C ALA A 107 -2.61 -0.50 1.24
N ASN A 108 -3.46 0.44 1.61
CA ASN A 108 -3.06 1.52 2.50
C ASN A 108 -2.88 1.00 3.92
N ASP A 109 -1.78 1.39 4.58
CA ASP A 109 -1.60 1.16 6.00
C ASP A 109 -2.07 2.37 6.80
N ALA A 110 -3.35 2.33 7.21
CA ALA A 110 -3.94 3.39 8.01
C ALA A 110 -3.34 3.52 9.43
N THR A 111 -2.55 2.54 9.90
CA THR A 111 -1.79 2.66 11.14
C THR A 111 -0.59 3.59 10.99
N VAL A 112 -0.10 3.76 9.76
CA VAL A 112 0.98 4.68 9.40
C VAL A 112 0.39 6.00 8.94
N LYS A 113 0.47 7.03 9.78
CA LYS A 113 0.00 8.40 9.47
C LYS A 113 -1.43 8.48 8.88
N GLY A 114 -2.33 7.60 9.34
CA GLY A 114 -3.71 7.56 8.86
C GLY A 114 -3.86 7.15 7.38
N GLY A 115 -2.90 6.41 6.82
CA GLY A 115 -2.89 6.03 5.42
C GLY A 115 -2.66 7.20 4.45
N SER A 116 -2.07 8.30 4.92
CA SER A 116 -1.76 9.44 4.05
C SER A 116 -0.59 9.15 3.12
N TYR A 117 -0.68 9.69 1.90
CA TYR A 117 0.35 9.52 0.87
C TYR A 117 1.48 10.53 1.05
N TYR A 118 2.65 10.04 1.34
CA TYR A 118 3.93 10.74 1.26
C TYR A 118 4.49 10.66 -0.18
N PRO A 119 5.51 11.45 -0.55
CA PRO A 119 6.10 11.36 -1.90
C PRO A 119 6.54 9.93 -2.27
N LEU A 120 7.14 9.19 -1.34
CA LEU A 120 7.53 7.79 -1.58
C LEU A 120 6.35 6.82 -1.57
N SER A 121 5.23 7.14 -0.91
CA SER A 121 3.99 6.36 -1.03
C SER A 121 3.46 6.41 -2.47
N VAL A 122 3.46 7.60 -3.06
CA VAL A 122 3.09 7.82 -4.47
C VAL A 122 4.01 7.04 -5.39
N LYS A 123 5.33 7.17 -5.25
CA LYS A 123 6.30 6.45 -6.09
C LYS A 123 6.15 4.94 -5.99
N LYS A 124 5.90 4.40 -4.79
CA LYS A 124 5.66 2.98 -4.58
C LYS A 124 4.38 2.52 -5.27
N HIS A 125 3.29 3.27 -5.14
CA HIS A 125 2.02 2.96 -5.81
C HIS A 125 2.18 3.00 -7.34
N LEU A 126 2.82 4.03 -7.88
CA LEU A 126 3.10 4.13 -9.32
C LEU A 126 3.97 2.97 -9.82
N ARG A 127 4.95 2.53 -9.03
CA ARG A 127 5.77 1.35 -9.37
C ARG A 127 4.94 0.07 -9.40
N ALA A 128 4.02 -0.11 -8.44
CA ALA A 128 3.09 -1.24 -8.44
C ALA A 128 2.22 -1.24 -9.70
N GLN A 129 1.63 -0.09 -10.06
CA GLN A 129 0.84 0.04 -11.28
C GLN A 129 1.66 -0.22 -12.56
N ALA A 130 2.91 0.25 -12.62
CA ALA A 130 3.77 -0.02 -13.76
C ALA A 130 4.06 -1.52 -13.93
N ILE A 131 4.31 -2.23 -12.83
CA ILE A 131 4.48 -3.70 -12.84
C ILE A 131 3.18 -4.39 -13.27
N ALA A 132 2.04 -3.97 -12.73
CA ALA A 132 0.74 -4.51 -13.09
C ALA A 132 0.45 -4.32 -14.58
N GLN A 133 0.68 -3.14 -15.12
CA GLN A 133 0.46 -2.84 -16.54
C GLN A 133 1.35 -3.69 -17.45
N GLN A 134 2.66 -3.79 -17.12
CA GLN A 134 3.63 -4.57 -17.90
C GLN A 134 3.28 -6.07 -17.95
N ASN A 135 2.72 -6.61 -16.88
CA ASN A 135 2.38 -8.01 -16.74
C ASN A 135 0.87 -8.30 -16.91
N ARG A 136 0.07 -7.26 -17.22
CA ARG A 136 -1.39 -7.32 -17.37
C ARG A 136 -2.09 -7.93 -16.15
N LEU A 137 -1.61 -7.59 -14.93
CA LEU A 137 -2.20 -8.07 -13.69
C LEU A 137 -3.41 -7.21 -13.31
N PRO A 138 -4.56 -7.79 -12.99
CA PRO A 138 -5.63 -7.07 -12.30
C PRO A 138 -5.10 -6.36 -11.05
N CYS A 139 -5.60 -5.15 -10.78
CA CYS A 139 -5.23 -4.41 -9.59
C CYS A 139 -6.34 -4.46 -8.55
N ILE A 140 -5.99 -4.81 -7.32
CA ILE A 140 -6.89 -4.77 -6.17
C ILE A 140 -6.35 -3.74 -5.17
N TYR A 141 -7.14 -2.68 -4.94
CA TYR A 141 -6.82 -1.60 -4.02
C TYR A 141 -7.61 -1.78 -2.72
N LEU A 142 -6.93 -2.04 -1.61
CA LEU A 142 -7.53 -2.05 -0.27
C LEU A 142 -7.36 -0.66 0.34
N VAL A 143 -8.42 0.15 0.25
CA VAL A 143 -8.34 1.59 0.50
C VAL A 143 -8.75 1.92 1.93
N ASP A 144 -7.85 2.59 2.65
CA ASP A 144 -8.07 3.16 3.99
C ASP A 144 -7.12 4.36 4.11
N SER A 145 -7.44 5.48 3.44
CA SER A 145 -6.51 6.57 3.15
C SER A 145 -7.02 7.94 3.56
N GLY A 146 -6.20 8.67 4.28
CA GLY A 146 -6.42 10.08 4.60
C GLY A 146 -6.13 11.05 3.44
N GLY A 147 -5.80 10.54 2.23
CA GLY A 147 -5.40 11.37 1.09
C GLY A 147 -3.91 11.74 1.12
N ALA A 148 -3.55 12.87 0.53
CA ALA A 148 -2.16 13.33 0.47
C ALA A 148 -1.67 13.90 1.81
N ASN A 149 -0.37 13.74 2.09
CA ASN A 149 0.28 14.41 3.20
C ASN A 149 0.44 15.91 2.88
N LEU A 150 -0.40 16.74 3.48
CA LEU A 150 -0.47 18.17 3.19
C LEU A 150 0.84 18.94 3.47
N PRO A 151 1.61 18.66 4.53
CA PRO A 151 2.91 19.30 4.73
C PRO A 151 3.94 19.07 3.62
N ARG A 152 3.72 18.08 2.76
CA ARG A 152 4.59 17.72 1.62
C ARG A 152 3.85 17.78 0.28
N GLN A 153 2.82 18.60 0.19
CA GLN A 153 1.99 18.69 -1.01
C GLN A 153 2.75 19.14 -2.26
N ASP A 154 3.80 19.91 -2.09
CA ASP A 154 4.74 20.36 -3.13
C ASP A 154 5.49 19.18 -3.79
N GLU A 155 5.70 18.09 -3.08
CA GLU A 155 6.32 16.87 -3.61
C GLU A 155 5.30 15.78 -3.97
N VAL A 156 4.00 16.01 -3.76
CA VAL A 156 2.93 15.03 -3.99
C VAL A 156 2.05 15.40 -5.19
N PHE A 157 1.77 16.68 -5.44
CA PHE A 157 0.80 17.11 -6.46
C PHE A 157 1.37 17.65 -7.78
N PRO A 158 2.42 18.52 -7.79
CA PRO A 158 2.62 19.43 -8.92
C PRO A 158 3.25 18.83 -10.17
N ASP A 159 3.72 17.59 -10.15
CA ASP A 159 4.43 17.00 -11.28
C ASP A 159 3.69 15.81 -11.88
N ARG A 160 4.09 15.45 -13.10
CA ARG A 160 3.52 14.36 -13.90
C ARG A 160 3.55 13.01 -13.19
N GLU A 161 4.64 12.67 -12.52
CA GLU A 161 4.84 11.38 -11.82
C GLU A 161 4.49 11.51 -10.32
N HIS A 162 3.53 12.37 -10.01
CA HIS A 162 2.97 12.58 -8.69
C HIS A 162 1.58 11.92 -8.53
N PHE A 163 0.82 12.31 -7.52
CA PHE A 163 -0.40 11.63 -7.11
C PHE A 163 -1.45 11.48 -8.23
N GLY A 164 -1.60 12.52 -9.07
CA GLY A 164 -2.52 12.47 -10.21
C GLY A 164 -2.20 11.38 -11.23
N ARG A 165 -0.94 10.95 -11.31
CA ARG A 165 -0.52 9.86 -12.20
C ARG A 165 -1.15 8.52 -11.83
N ILE A 166 -1.47 8.29 -10.55
CA ILE A 166 -2.15 7.07 -10.10
C ILE A 166 -3.49 6.91 -10.83
N PHE A 167 -4.26 7.98 -10.90
CA PHE A 167 -5.59 8.00 -11.53
C PHE A 167 -5.51 7.89 -13.05
N PHE A 168 -4.56 8.58 -13.65
CA PHE A 168 -4.26 8.43 -15.06
C PHE A 168 -3.92 6.98 -15.42
N ASN A 169 -3.09 6.32 -14.63
CA ASN A 169 -2.72 4.93 -14.83
C ASN A 169 -3.93 3.99 -14.67
N GLN A 170 -4.80 4.20 -13.66
CA GLN A 170 -6.03 3.41 -13.49
C GLN A 170 -6.90 3.49 -14.75
N ALA A 171 -7.20 4.70 -15.22
CA ALA A 171 -8.01 4.89 -16.42
C ALA A 171 -7.40 4.23 -17.66
N ASN A 172 -6.08 4.33 -17.85
CA ASN A 172 -5.40 3.71 -18.99
C ASN A 172 -5.32 2.20 -18.88
N MET A 173 -5.12 1.63 -17.69
CA MET A 173 -5.14 0.18 -17.49
C MET A 173 -6.53 -0.39 -17.70
N SER A 174 -7.57 0.26 -17.17
CA SER A 174 -8.97 -0.10 -17.45
C SER A 174 -9.26 -0.10 -18.94
N ALA A 175 -8.90 0.96 -19.67
CA ALA A 175 -9.05 1.04 -21.13
C ALA A 175 -8.29 -0.06 -21.89
N GLN A 176 -7.24 -0.64 -21.31
CA GLN A 176 -6.49 -1.78 -21.84
C GLN A 176 -7.10 -3.14 -21.44
N GLY A 177 -8.21 -3.16 -20.73
CA GLY A 177 -8.84 -4.37 -20.22
C GLY A 177 -8.06 -5.02 -19.06
N ILE A 178 -7.33 -4.23 -18.26
CA ILE A 178 -6.70 -4.66 -17.02
C ILE A 178 -7.62 -4.22 -15.87
N PRO A 179 -8.33 -5.14 -15.20
CA PRO A 179 -9.32 -4.81 -14.19
C PRO A 179 -8.76 -4.00 -13.04
N GLN A 180 -9.50 -2.98 -12.59
CA GLN A 180 -9.20 -2.11 -11.47
C GLN A 180 -10.30 -2.25 -10.42
N ILE A 181 -10.03 -2.93 -9.31
CA ILE A 181 -11.00 -3.22 -8.26
C ILE A 181 -10.58 -2.49 -6.99
N ALA A 182 -11.48 -1.70 -6.42
CA ALA A 182 -11.23 -1.01 -5.16
C ALA A 182 -12.15 -1.51 -4.05
N VAL A 183 -11.57 -1.83 -2.90
CA VAL A 183 -12.30 -2.20 -1.68
C VAL A 183 -12.04 -1.15 -0.63
N VAL A 184 -13.03 -0.34 -0.31
CA VAL A 184 -12.94 0.72 0.69
C VAL A 184 -13.24 0.13 2.06
N MET A 185 -12.24 0.12 2.92
CA MET A 185 -12.25 -0.55 4.23
C MET A 185 -12.03 0.44 5.38
N GLY A 186 -12.24 1.71 5.11
CA GLY A 186 -12.08 2.78 6.08
C GLY A 186 -12.33 4.14 5.47
N SER A 187 -11.75 5.17 6.08
CA SER A 187 -11.85 6.54 5.55
C SER A 187 -11.13 6.62 4.20
N CYS A 188 -11.79 7.22 3.23
CA CYS A 188 -11.25 7.48 1.92
C CYS A 188 -11.50 8.95 1.57
N THR A 189 -10.50 9.80 1.82
CA THR A 189 -10.67 11.25 1.86
C THR A 189 -9.83 11.95 0.79
N ALA A 190 -10.37 13.03 0.26
CA ALA A 190 -9.70 13.93 -0.69
C ALA A 190 -9.12 13.18 -1.91
N GLY A 191 -7.82 13.29 -2.17
CA GLY A 191 -7.17 12.58 -3.27
C GLY A 191 -7.29 11.05 -3.19
N GLY A 192 -7.40 10.47 -1.98
CA GLY A 192 -7.63 9.04 -1.79
C GLY A 192 -8.98 8.57 -2.37
N ALA A 193 -10.00 9.44 -2.38
CA ALA A 193 -11.34 9.13 -2.89
C ALA A 193 -11.36 8.87 -4.40
N TYR A 194 -10.36 9.35 -5.14
CA TYR A 194 -10.27 9.08 -6.58
C TYR A 194 -9.93 7.63 -6.90
N VAL A 195 -9.21 6.91 -6.01
CA VAL A 195 -8.85 5.51 -6.25
C VAL A 195 -10.10 4.63 -6.45
N PRO A 196 -11.09 4.61 -5.54
CA PRO A 196 -12.33 3.87 -5.78
C PRO A 196 -13.22 4.51 -6.86
N ALA A 197 -13.22 5.85 -7.01
CA ALA A 197 -14.03 6.53 -8.02
C ALA A 197 -13.57 6.25 -9.46
N MET A 198 -12.30 5.90 -9.67
CA MET A 198 -11.70 5.58 -10.97
C MET A 198 -11.54 4.06 -11.18
N ALA A 199 -11.94 3.24 -10.22
CA ALA A 199 -11.93 1.78 -10.36
C ALA A 199 -13.09 1.29 -11.24
N ASP A 200 -12.93 0.14 -11.90
CA ASP A 200 -13.98 -0.51 -12.66
C ASP A 200 -15.08 -1.03 -11.72
N GLU A 201 -14.66 -1.51 -10.55
CA GLU A 201 -15.55 -2.00 -9.49
C GLU A 201 -15.14 -1.38 -8.15
N ALA A 202 -16.11 -0.86 -7.40
CA ALA A 202 -15.91 -0.31 -6.06
C ALA A 202 -16.81 -1.01 -5.03
N ILE A 203 -16.17 -1.61 -4.02
CA ILE A 203 -16.84 -2.30 -2.91
C ILE A 203 -16.62 -1.47 -1.65
N MET A 204 -17.68 -1.19 -0.90
CA MET A 204 -17.60 -0.46 0.37
C MET A 204 -18.00 -1.36 1.54
N VAL A 205 -17.18 -1.38 2.59
CA VAL A 205 -17.52 -2.11 3.82
C VAL A 205 -18.49 -1.27 4.63
N ARG A 206 -19.72 -1.80 4.84
CA ARG A 206 -20.77 -1.14 5.61
C ARG A 206 -20.28 -0.71 6.99
N GLU A 207 -20.67 0.49 7.44
CA GLU A 207 -20.38 1.07 8.75
C GLU A 207 -18.89 1.33 9.04
N GLN A 208 -18.01 1.04 8.07
CA GLN A 208 -16.57 1.29 8.17
C GLN A 208 -16.05 2.20 7.07
N ALA A 209 -16.56 2.01 5.85
CA ALA A 209 -16.10 2.74 4.68
C ALA A 209 -16.80 4.09 4.56
N THR A 210 -16.01 5.11 4.22
CA THR A 210 -16.54 6.42 3.82
C THR A 210 -15.73 6.96 2.65
N ILE A 211 -16.42 7.54 1.66
CA ILE A 211 -15.79 8.21 0.50
C ILE A 211 -16.30 9.64 0.44
N PHE A 212 -15.41 10.60 0.59
CA PHE A 212 -15.75 12.02 0.39
C PHE A 212 -14.51 12.86 0.04
N LEU A 213 -14.71 13.94 -0.70
CA LEU A 213 -13.62 14.90 -0.98
C LEU A 213 -13.29 15.75 0.24
N ALA A 214 -14.33 16.16 0.99
CA ALA A 214 -14.19 16.92 2.22
C ALA A 214 -14.94 16.23 3.35
N GLY A 215 -14.26 15.91 4.43
CA GLY A 215 -14.87 15.30 5.62
C GLY A 215 -15.77 16.25 6.39
N PRO A 216 -16.58 15.75 7.36
CA PRO A 216 -17.54 16.53 8.11
C PRO A 216 -17.01 17.86 8.71
N PRO A 217 -15.76 17.93 9.26
CA PRO A 217 -15.23 19.19 9.77
C PRO A 217 -15.06 20.26 8.70
N LEU A 218 -14.65 19.87 7.49
CA LEU A 218 -14.47 20.79 6.37
C LEU A 218 -15.83 21.27 5.81
N VAL A 219 -16.80 20.36 5.71
CA VAL A 219 -18.19 20.69 5.31
C VAL A 219 -18.75 21.73 6.27
N LYS A 220 -18.64 21.48 7.58
CA LYS A 220 -19.09 22.43 8.60
C LYS A 220 -18.40 23.80 8.47
N ALA A 221 -17.10 23.82 8.22
CA ALA A 221 -16.36 25.06 8.07
C ALA A 221 -16.75 25.84 6.80
N ALA A 222 -17.08 25.14 5.71
CA ALA A 222 -17.40 25.75 4.42
C ALA A 222 -18.86 26.19 4.30
N THR A 223 -19.80 25.38 4.83
CA THR A 223 -21.25 25.56 4.63
C THR A 223 -22.03 25.84 5.92
N GLY A 224 -21.42 25.61 7.10
CA GLY A 224 -22.11 25.63 8.40
C GLY A 224 -22.91 24.37 8.70
N GLU A 225 -23.04 23.44 7.76
CA GLU A 225 -23.81 22.21 7.91
C GLU A 225 -23.11 21.22 8.83
N VAL A 226 -23.87 20.60 9.73
CA VAL A 226 -23.38 19.52 10.62
C VAL A 226 -23.90 18.19 10.11
N VAL A 227 -23.02 17.39 9.54
CA VAL A 227 -23.33 16.08 8.93
C VAL A 227 -22.41 15.00 9.51
N SER A 228 -22.93 13.78 9.68
CA SER A 228 -22.09 12.64 10.05
C SER A 228 -21.29 12.12 8.87
N ALA A 229 -20.18 11.42 9.12
CA ALA A 229 -19.38 10.80 8.08
C ALA A 229 -20.19 9.76 7.26
N GLU A 230 -21.04 8.99 7.96
CA GLU A 230 -21.92 8.00 7.31
C GLU A 230 -22.97 8.67 6.39
N ALA A 231 -23.60 9.73 6.85
CA ALA A 231 -24.59 10.45 6.03
C ALA A 231 -23.93 11.22 4.85
N LEU A 232 -22.66 11.60 4.99
CA LEU A 232 -21.93 12.34 3.96
C LEU A 232 -21.40 11.44 2.84
N GLY A 233 -20.94 10.24 3.18
CA GLY A 233 -20.30 9.36 2.20
C GLY A 233 -20.10 7.92 2.70
N GLY A 234 -20.99 7.43 3.59
CA GLY A 234 -21.01 6.03 4.02
C GLY A 234 -21.54 5.06 2.98
N ALA A 235 -21.49 3.74 3.28
CA ALA A 235 -21.91 2.66 2.41
C ALA A 235 -23.42 2.42 2.42
#